data_a4f6ace46c2863cf989d5af87dc4183c
#
_entry.id   a4f6ace46c2863cf989d5af87dc4183c
#
_cell.length_a   1.000
_cell.length_b   1.000
_cell.length_c   1.000
_cell.angle_alpha   90.00
_cell.angle_beta   90.00
_cell.angle_gamma   90.00
#
_symmetry.space_group_name_H-M   'P 1'
#
loop_
_entity.id
_entity.type
_entity.pdbx_description
1 polymer ?
#
loop_
_entity_poly.entity_id
_entity_poly.type
_entity_poly.pdbx_seq_one_letter_code
_entity_poly.pdbx_strand_id
1 'polypeptide(L)'
;MNIVHNRPAVALFGASGTIGQALAPLFAPQPFRVIGRSHTQLASVFAACPGASLAGWDPASPNTAVAALEGIQTLVYLVGVPYTDFRLHPVMFEQVLTAATQAGVERCVLVGTVYPFGFAQTPLVREDHPRNPHTFKGQMRKQQEDILLSADAAGRIRGTILRLPDFYGPRAARSYLSSLFQSAAHRKTAQLIGPLSTAHEYVYIPDAARIVFRLIQDEKAYGRTWHLAGPGRITLSELIKLVESITGRRLRKLAVGKRSLQVFGLFDPFLREVAEMHYLQTRPLFLDDSELTELLGPLNKTSYADGVRASLAAEMESRQ
;
A
#
# COMPACT_ATOMS: atom_id res chain seq x y z
N MET A 1 4.23 16.91 -38.11
CA MET A 1 3.98 15.48 -37.89
C MET A 1 4.58 15.15 -36.52
N ASN A 2 3.78 15.33 -35.45
CA ASN A 2 4.22 15.02 -34.07
C ASN A 2 4.27 13.50 -33.91
N ILE A 3 5.48 12.96 -33.84
CA ILE A 3 5.68 11.58 -33.42
C ILE A 3 5.28 11.54 -31.94
N VAL A 4 4.04 11.16 -31.67
CA VAL A 4 3.60 10.83 -30.32
C VAL A 4 4.51 9.71 -29.85
N HIS A 5 5.40 10.01 -28.89
CA HIS A 5 6.27 9.02 -28.30
C HIS A 5 5.41 7.99 -27.57
N ASN A 6 5.15 6.85 -28.23
CA ASN A 6 4.40 5.71 -27.69
C ASN A 6 5.27 4.92 -26.67
N ARG A 7 6.12 5.62 -25.92
CA ARG A 7 6.99 5.04 -24.88
C ARG A 7 6.37 5.29 -23.51
N PRO A 8 6.40 4.31 -22.59
CA PRO A 8 5.89 4.49 -21.25
C PRO A 8 6.71 5.53 -20.49
N ALA A 9 6.04 6.59 -20.02
CA ALA A 9 6.67 7.61 -19.15
C ALA A 9 6.65 7.23 -17.67
N VAL A 10 5.78 6.29 -17.27
CA VAL A 10 5.58 5.85 -15.89
C VAL A 10 5.89 4.37 -15.74
N ALA A 11 6.62 4.01 -14.70
CA ALA A 11 6.84 2.62 -14.29
C ALA A 11 6.27 2.33 -12.91
N LEU A 12 5.55 1.22 -12.79
CA LEU A 12 5.01 0.68 -11.54
C LEU A 12 5.93 -0.45 -11.06
N PHE A 13 6.73 -0.20 -10.06
CA PHE A 13 7.65 -1.18 -9.48
C PHE A 13 6.98 -1.94 -8.34
N GLY A 14 6.84 -3.26 -8.46
CA GLY A 14 6.01 -4.08 -7.57
C GLY A 14 4.54 -4.09 -7.95
N ALA A 15 4.25 -3.89 -9.23
CA ALA A 15 2.91 -3.73 -9.81
C ALA A 15 1.95 -4.90 -9.54
N SER A 16 2.45 -6.15 -9.39
CA SER A 16 1.62 -7.31 -9.09
C SER A 16 0.99 -7.28 -7.69
N GLY A 17 1.39 -6.33 -6.83
CA GLY A 17 0.74 -6.08 -5.54
C GLY A 17 -0.65 -5.45 -5.69
N THR A 18 -1.43 -5.44 -4.61
CA THR A 18 -2.84 -5.04 -4.63
C THR A 18 -3.06 -3.60 -5.11
N ILE A 19 -2.23 -2.65 -4.64
CA ILE A 19 -2.32 -1.25 -5.09
C ILE A 19 -1.92 -1.13 -6.55
N GLY A 20 -0.88 -1.83 -7.00
CA GLY A 20 -0.44 -1.82 -8.39
C GLY A 20 -1.50 -2.35 -9.36
N GLN A 21 -2.19 -3.42 -9.00
CA GLN A 21 -3.30 -3.96 -9.78
C GLN A 21 -4.49 -3.01 -9.86
N ALA A 22 -4.77 -2.24 -8.81
CA ALA A 22 -5.82 -1.22 -8.81
C ALA A 22 -5.41 0.05 -9.58
N LEU A 23 -4.11 0.37 -9.59
CA LEU A 23 -3.56 1.57 -10.25
C LEU A 23 -3.41 1.39 -11.76
N ALA A 24 -2.98 0.21 -12.22
CA ALA A 24 -2.67 -0.05 -13.62
C ALA A 24 -3.82 0.29 -14.61
N PRO A 25 -5.10 -0.06 -14.34
CA PRO A 25 -6.19 0.27 -15.24
C PRO A 25 -6.42 1.79 -15.44
N LEU A 26 -5.96 2.62 -14.48
CA LEU A 26 -6.13 4.07 -14.56
C LEU A 26 -5.24 4.72 -15.62
N PHE A 27 -4.20 4.01 -16.10
CA PHE A 27 -3.35 4.49 -17.19
C PHE A 27 -3.93 4.22 -18.57
N ALA A 28 -4.87 3.28 -18.72
CA ALA A 28 -5.40 2.90 -20.02
C ALA A 28 -6.10 4.07 -20.75
N PRO A 29 -5.89 4.29 -22.06
CA PRO A 29 -5.05 3.49 -22.98
C PRO A 29 -3.57 3.93 -23.05
N GLN A 30 -3.11 4.83 -22.18
CA GLN A 30 -1.75 5.38 -22.22
C GLN A 30 -0.71 4.29 -21.91
N PRO A 31 0.46 4.30 -22.56
CA PRO A 31 1.50 3.32 -22.28
C PRO A 31 2.14 3.55 -20.91
N PHE A 32 2.31 2.47 -20.15
CA PHE A 32 3.03 2.43 -18.88
C PHE A 32 3.79 1.11 -18.75
N ARG A 33 4.74 1.06 -17.82
CA ARG A 33 5.53 -0.14 -17.58
C ARG A 33 5.22 -0.75 -16.22
N VAL A 34 5.04 -2.07 -16.17
CA VAL A 34 4.92 -2.84 -14.94
C VAL A 34 6.20 -3.63 -14.73
N ILE A 35 6.80 -3.48 -13.53
CA ILE A 35 8.09 -4.10 -13.18
C ILE A 35 7.91 -5.04 -11.99
N GLY A 36 8.43 -6.25 -12.10
CA GLY A 36 8.38 -7.25 -11.04
C GLY A 36 9.35 -8.40 -11.26
N ARG A 37 9.49 -9.27 -10.26
CA ARG A 37 10.46 -10.38 -10.27
C ARG A 37 10.05 -11.54 -11.19
N SER A 38 8.76 -11.77 -11.39
CA SER A 38 8.22 -12.87 -12.19
C SER A 38 7.52 -12.32 -13.42
N HIS A 39 8.15 -12.48 -14.59
CA HIS A 39 7.55 -12.09 -15.87
C HIS A 39 6.23 -12.85 -16.13
N THR A 40 6.19 -14.15 -15.80
CA THR A 40 4.97 -14.98 -15.95
C THR A 40 3.82 -14.43 -15.11
N GLN A 41 4.09 -14.05 -13.85
CA GLN A 41 3.07 -13.46 -12.99
C GLN A 41 2.60 -12.11 -13.53
N LEU A 42 3.51 -11.24 -14.02
CA LEU A 42 3.14 -9.97 -14.63
C LEU A 42 2.27 -10.19 -15.86
N ALA A 43 2.65 -11.12 -16.75
CA ALA A 43 1.88 -11.46 -17.95
C ALA A 43 0.47 -11.91 -17.62
N SER A 44 0.31 -12.77 -16.60
CA SER A 44 -1.01 -13.22 -16.14
C SER A 44 -1.85 -12.10 -15.55
N VAL A 45 -1.26 -11.29 -14.66
CA VAL A 45 -1.99 -10.23 -13.93
C VAL A 45 -2.42 -9.09 -14.86
N PHE A 46 -1.59 -8.74 -15.85
CA PHE A 46 -1.82 -7.58 -16.73
C PHE A 46 -2.23 -7.96 -18.15
N ALA A 47 -2.60 -9.21 -18.40
CA ALA A 47 -3.03 -9.71 -19.72
C ALA A 47 -4.16 -8.86 -20.34
N ALA A 48 -5.09 -8.38 -19.52
CA ALA A 48 -6.24 -7.59 -19.96
C ALA A 48 -6.03 -6.07 -19.73
N CYS A 49 -4.77 -5.61 -19.50
CA CYS A 49 -4.50 -4.20 -19.22
C CYS A 49 -3.86 -3.51 -20.45
N PRO A 50 -4.63 -2.78 -21.26
CA PRO A 50 -4.10 -2.09 -22.43
C PRO A 50 -3.01 -1.09 -22.08
N GLY A 51 -1.94 -1.02 -22.88
CA GLY A 51 -0.82 -0.09 -22.66
C GLY A 51 0.24 -0.59 -21.68
N ALA A 52 0.03 -1.70 -20.96
CA ALA A 52 1.03 -2.26 -20.06
C ALA A 52 2.18 -2.93 -20.83
N SER A 53 3.41 -2.44 -20.67
CA SER A 53 4.64 -3.14 -21.05
C SER A 53 5.25 -3.83 -19.83
N LEU A 54 5.79 -5.03 -20.01
CA LEU A 54 6.30 -5.86 -18.93
C LEU A 54 7.82 -5.80 -18.87
N ALA A 55 8.41 -5.63 -17.69
CA ALA A 55 9.86 -5.72 -17.49
C ALA A 55 10.18 -6.58 -16.25
N GLY A 56 11.21 -7.39 -16.38
CA GLY A 56 11.75 -8.19 -15.28
C GLY A 56 12.73 -7.40 -14.44
N TRP A 57 12.78 -7.72 -13.16
CA TRP A 57 13.79 -7.24 -12.23
C TRP A 57 14.27 -8.36 -11.32
N ASP A 58 15.58 -8.47 -11.18
CA ASP A 58 16.23 -9.41 -10.25
C ASP A 58 17.00 -8.62 -9.18
N PRO A 59 16.62 -8.71 -7.88
CA PRO A 59 17.34 -8.07 -6.80
C PRO A 59 18.83 -8.48 -6.68
N ALA A 60 19.19 -9.66 -7.18
CA ALA A 60 20.57 -10.13 -7.19
C ALA A 60 21.40 -9.52 -8.35
N SER A 61 20.74 -8.89 -9.33
CA SER A 61 21.36 -8.32 -10.53
C SER A 61 20.92 -6.86 -10.73
N PRO A 62 21.57 -5.89 -10.05
CA PRO A 62 21.14 -4.47 -10.05
C PRO A 62 20.94 -3.86 -11.44
N ASN A 63 21.74 -4.25 -12.43
CA ASN A 63 21.61 -3.76 -13.79
C ASN A 63 20.26 -4.09 -14.45
N THR A 64 19.56 -5.12 -13.99
CA THR A 64 18.22 -5.42 -14.48
C THR A 64 17.21 -4.34 -14.13
N ALA A 65 17.38 -3.68 -12.99
CA ALA A 65 16.55 -2.54 -12.62
C ALA A 65 16.83 -1.31 -13.49
N VAL A 66 18.09 -1.04 -13.84
CA VAL A 66 18.47 0.05 -14.75
C VAL A 66 17.80 -0.16 -16.10
N ALA A 67 17.98 -1.35 -16.71
CA ALA A 67 17.36 -1.69 -17.99
C ALA A 67 15.82 -1.62 -17.95
N ALA A 68 15.22 -2.07 -16.84
CA ALA A 68 13.77 -1.99 -16.66
C ALA A 68 13.24 -0.55 -16.53
N LEU A 69 14.09 0.42 -16.15
CA LEU A 69 13.73 1.83 -15.96
C LEU A 69 14.16 2.72 -17.11
N GLU A 70 14.81 2.17 -18.15
CA GLU A 70 15.25 2.94 -19.32
C GLU A 70 14.07 3.63 -20.01
N GLY A 71 14.20 4.95 -20.24
CA GLY A 71 13.18 5.80 -20.85
C GLY A 71 11.98 6.16 -19.96
N ILE A 72 11.99 5.79 -18.67
CA ILE A 72 10.97 6.14 -17.69
C ILE A 72 11.28 7.52 -17.09
N GLN A 73 10.26 8.37 -16.95
CA GLN A 73 10.35 9.66 -16.28
C GLN A 73 9.93 9.58 -14.81
N THR A 74 8.90 8.79 -14.50
CA THR A 74 8.35 8.67 -13.15
C THR A 74 8.30 7.21 -12.70
N LEU A 75 8.95 6.93 -11.58
CA LEU A 75 8.87 5.66 -10.86
C LEU A 75 7.79 5.71 -9.78
N VAL A 76 6.89 4.73 -9.75
CA VAL A 76 5.98 4.48 -8.63
C VAL A 76 6.44 3.21 -7.92
N TYR A 77 6.88 3.34 -6.67
CA TYR A 77 7.40 2.22 -5.88
C TYR A 77 6.33 1.66 -4.94
N LEU A 78 5.93 0.42 -5.21
CA LEU A 78 4.83 -0.30 -4.56
C LEU A 78 5.28 -1.63 -3.94
N VAL A 79 6.59 -1.90 -3.86
CA VAL A 79 7.09 -3.21 -3.43
C VAL A 79 6.78 -3.46 -1.96
N GLY A 80 6.04 -4.54 -1.70
CA GLY A 80 5.86 -5.10 -0.38
C GLY A 80 6.75 -6.33 -0.18
N VAL A 81 7.24 -6.52 1.04
CA VAL A 81 8.00 -7.70 1.44
C VAL A 81 7.23 -8.49 2.50
N PRO A 82 7.53 -9.80 2.69
CA PRO A 82 6.99 -10.56 3.81
C PRO A 82 7.36 -9.92 5.15
N TYR A 83 6.52 -10.09 6.17
CA TYR A 83 6.79 -9.55 7.51
C TYR A 83 8.09 -10.10 8.12
N THR A 84 8.46 -11.34 7.78
CA THR A 84 9.72 -11.99 8.17
C THR A 84 10.98 -11.37 7.56
N ASP A 85 10.81 -10.66 6.43
CA ASP A 85 11.91 -10.10 5.64
C ASP A 85 11.89 -8.56 5.60
N PHE A 86 11.28 -7.93 6.60
CA PHE A 86 11.00 -6.50 6.59
C PHE A 86 12.25 -5.61 6.46
N ARG A 87 13.43 -6.14 6.86
CA ARG A 87 14.76 -5.54 6.62
C ARG A 87 15.04 -5.23 5.14
N LEU A 88 14.36 -5.94 4.23
CA LEU A 88 14.56 -5.75 2.80
C LEU A 88 13.91 -4.47 2.26
N HIS A 89 13.00 -3.82 3.00
CA HIS A 89 12.36 -2.59 2.54
C HIS A 89 13.35 -1.49 2.18
N PRO A 90 14.24 -1.03 3.07
CA PRO A 90 15.22 -0.01 2.72
C PRO A 90 16.24 -0.50 1.70
N VAL A 91 16.72 -1.74 1.81
CA VAL A 91 17.75 -2.32 0.93
C VAL A 91 17.27 -2.37 -0.52
N MET A 92 16.09 -2.96 -0.76
CA MET A 92 15.54 -3.07 -2.11
C MET A 92 15.16 -1.71 -2.69
N PHE A 93 14.66 -0.80 -1.85
CA PHE A 93 14.32 0.53 -2.30
C PHE A 93 15.56 1.32 -2.70
N GLU A 94 16.65 1.26 -1.93
CA GLU A 94 17.92 1.91 -2.26
C GLU A 94 18.50 1.41 -3.59
N GLN A 95 18.47 0.09 -3.81
CA GLN A 95 18.88 -0.50 -5.09
C GLN A 95 18.06 0.03 -6.26
N VAL A 96 16.74 0.06 -6.12
CA VAL A 96 15.84 0.53 -7.18
C VAL A 96 15.97 2.03 -7.41
N LEU A 97 16.12 2.83 -6.34
CA LEU A 97 16.29 4.28 -6.45
C LEU A 97 17.64 4.65 -7.11
N THR A 98 18.69 3.92 -6.78
CA THR A 98 20.01 4.06 -7.43
C THR A 98 19.91 3.74 -8.92
N ALA A 99 19.26 2.63 -9.27
CA ALA A 99 19.02 2.27 -10.66
C ALA A 99 18.16 3.31 -11.39
N ALA A 100 17.14 3.87 -10.73
CA ALA A 100 16.30 4.92 -11.28
C ALA A 100 17.11 6.19 -11.59
N THR A 101 17.97 6.60 -10.66
CA THR A 101 18.87 7.76 -10.88
C THR A 101 19.84 7.50 -12.06
N GLN A 102 20.40 6.30 -12.15
CA GLN A 102 21.29 5.91 -13.26
C GLN A 102 20.57 5.88 -14.61
N ALA A 103 19.30 5.47 -14.64
CA ALA A 103 18.46 5.44 -15.83
C ALA A 103 17.89 6.81 -16.22
N GLY A 104 18.17 7.87 -15.45
CA GLY A 104 17.69 9.22 -15.72
C GLY A 104 16.21 9.44 -15.33
N VAL A 105 15.67 8.64 -14.41
CA VAL A 105 14.31 8.86 -13.87
C VAL A 105 14.29 10.16 -13.06
N GLU A 106 13.35 11.03 -13.38
CA GLU A 106 13.26 12.36 -12.80
C GLU A 106 12.47 12.40 -11.49
N ARG A 107 11.46 11.52 -11.36
CA ARG A 107 10.47 11.56 -10.28
C ARG A 107 10.23 10.19 -9.66
N CYS A 108 10.00 10.17 -8.34
CA CYS A 108 9.69 8.95 -7.61
C CYS A 108 8.50 9.16 -6.66
N VAL A 109 7.49 8.32 -6.78
CA VAL A 109 6.37 8.22 -5.84
C VAL A 109 6.54 6.97 -4.99
N LEU A 110 6.75 7.14 -3.68
CA LEU A 110 6.82 6.05 -2.71
C LEU A 110 5.49 5.90 -1.98
N VAL A 111 4.86 4.74 -2.07
CA VAL A 111 3.71 4.42 -1.24
C VAL A 111 4.19 3.91 0.11
N GLY A 112 4.00 4.73 1.12
CA GLY A 112 4.43 4.56 2.50
C GLY A 112 3.34 4.00 3.40
N THR A 113 3.62 3.98 4.71
CA THR A 113 2.72 3.54 5.77
C THR A 113 2.83 4.46 6.99
N VAL A 114 1.96 4.28 7.98
CA VAL A 114 2.03 4.98 9.27
C VAL A 114 3.14 4.46 10.22
N TYR A 115 3.81 3.38 9.88
CA TYR A 115 4.78 2.72 10.76
C TYR A 115 5.96 3.62 11.23
N PRO A 116 6.48 4.56 10.40
CA PRO A 116 7.54 5.47 10.81
C PRO A 116 7.20 6.37 12.00
N PHE A 117 5.93 6.60 12.29
CA PHE A 117 5.53 7.47 13.39
C PHE A 117 5.69 6.84 14.78
N GLY A 118 5.54 5.50 14.89
CA GLY A 118 5.47 4.83 16.16
C GLY A 118 4.15 5.15 16.88
N PHE A 119 4.21 5.57 18.15
CA PHE A 119 3.02 6.04 18.87
C PHE A 119 2.65 7.46 18.44
N ALA A 120 1.35 7.67 18.18
CA ALA A 120 0.83 9.02 17.93
C ALA A 120 1.01 9.90 19.17
N GLN A 121 1.54 11.11 18.96
CA GLN A 121 1.72 12.13 20.01
C GLN A 121 0.59 13.17 19.99
N THR A 122 -0.25 13.13 18.94
CA THR A 122 -1.39 14.03 18.73
C THR A 122 -2.63 13.22 18.34
N PRO A 123 -3.85 13.72 18.58
CA PRO A 123 -5.09 13.03 18.19
C PRO A 123 -5.26 12.80 16.68
N LEU A 124 -4.66 13.68 15.86
CA LEU A 124 -4.52 13.56 14.41
C LEU A 124 -3.05 13.75 14.06
N VAL A 125 -2.51 12.90 13.23
CA VAL A 125 -1.11 12.90 12.81
C VAL A 125 -1.00 13.62 11.47
N ARG A 126 -0.30 14.76 11.49
CA ARG A 126 0.01 15.57 10.31
C ARG A 126 1.34 15.13 9.69
N GLU A 127 1.66 15.66 8.52
CA GLU A 127 2.86 15.32 7.76
C GLU A 127 4.17 15.66 8.51
N ASP A 128 4.14 16.71 9.34
CA ASP A 128 5.25 17.19 10.17
C ASP A 128 5.39 16.47 11.53
N HIS A 129 4.47 15.52 11.85
CA HIS A 129 4.55 14.76 13.08
C HIS A 129 5.89 13.98 13.17
N PRO A 130 6.54 13.95 14.37
CA PRO A 130 7.81 13.26 14.57
C PRO A 130 7.75 11.78 14.14
N ARG A 131 8.71 11.34 13.32
CA ARG A 131 8.90 9.94 12.93
C ARG A 131 9.80 9.26 13.95
N ASN A 132 9.21 8.74 15.03
CA ASN A 132 9.90 8.11 16.15
C ASN A 132 9.46 6.66 16.37
N PRO A 133 9.77 5.73 15.44
CA PRO A 133 9.35 4.35 15.50
C PRO A 133 10.10 3.60 16.60
N HIS A 134 9.36 2.92 17.48
CA HIS A 134 9.90 2.05 18.53
C HIS A 134 9.98 0.57 18.11
N THR A 135 9.44 0.23 16.94
CA THR A 135 9.44 -1.13 16.39
C THR A 135 10.49 -1.27 15.29
N PHE A 136 10.98 -2.49 15.07
CA PHE A 136 11.91 -2.78 13.98
C PHE A 136 11.30 -2.46 12.62
N LYS A 137 10.02 -2.86 12.40
CA LYS A 137 9.31 -2.58 11.14
C LYS A 137 9.12 -1.09 10.90
N GLY A 138 8.82 -0.34 11.95
CA GLY A 138 8.75 1.12 11.89
C GLY A 138 10.08 1.75 11.48
N GLN A 139 11.19 1.27 12.06
CA GLN A 139 12.54 1.73 11.72
C GLN A 139 12.90 1.44 10.25
N MET A 140 12.59 0.24 9.76
CA MET A 140 12.83 -0.12 8.35
C MET A 140 12.04 0.75 7.38
N ARG A 141 10.78 1.04 7.69
CA ARG A 141 9.96 1.93 6.86
C ARG A 141 10.43 3.38 6.95
N LYS A 142 10.88 3.84 8.12
CA LYS A 142 11.50 5.16 8.27
C LYS A 142 12.78 5.28 7.43
N GLN A 143 13.68 4.28 7.51
CA GLN A 143 14.89 4.25 6.68
C GLN A 143 14.57 4.30 5.18
N GLN A 144 13.55 3.57 4.74
CA GLN A 144 13.09 3.61 3.35
C GLN A 144 12.65 5.03 2.94
N GLU A 145 11.91 5.74 3.79
CA GLU A 145 11.54 7.13 3.52
C GLU A 145 12.76 8.06 3.53
N ASP A 146 13.67 7.89 4.48
CA ASP A 146 14.88 8.72 4.61
C ASP A 146 15.78 8.60 3.37
N ILE A 147 15.84 7.44 2.72
CA ILE A 147 16.55 7.24 1.44
C ILE A 147 15.97 8.14 0.35
N LEU A 148 14.65 8.20 0.19
CA LEU A 148 14.01 9.06 -0.82
C LEU A 148 14.19 10.54 -0.48
N LEU A 149 13.93 10.92 0.77
CA LEU A 149 14.07 12.32 1.22
C LEU A 149 15.49 12.83 1.05
N SER A 150 16.50 11.99 1.32
CA SER A 150 17.91 12.35 1.13
C SER A 150 18.27 12.47 -0.36
N ALA A 151 17.68 11.64 -1.22
CA ALA A 151 17.90 11.72 -2.66
C ALA A 151 17.26 12.98 -3.27
N ASP A 152 16.06 13.34 -2.80
CA ASP A 152 15.35 14.55 -3.20
C ASP A 152 16.10 15.81 -2.74
N ALA A 153 16.50 15.88 -1.47
CA ALA A 153 17.28 16.98 -0.92
C ALA A 153 18.64 17.18 -1.65
N ALA A 154 19.23 16.10 -2.14
CA ALA A 154 20.45 16.15 -2.94
C ALA A 154 20.22 16.48 -4.43
N GLY A 155 18.98 16.71 -4.85
CA GLY A 155 18.62 17.01 -6.25
C GLY A 155 18.82 15.84 -7.22
N ARG A 156 18.95 14.61 -6.71
CA ARG A 156 19.18 13.42 -7.55
C ARG A 156 17.90 12.89 -8.20
N ILE A 157 16.77 13.10 -7.56
CA ILE A 157 15.43 12.73 -8.03
C ILE A 157 14.40 13.55 -7.23
N ARG A 158 13.29 13.94 -7.86
CA ARG A 158 12.20 14.58 -7.13
C ARG A 158 11.32 13.52 -6.50
N GLY A 159 11.26 13.49 -5.17
CA GLY A 159 10.54 12.48 -4.40
C GLY A 159 9.18 12.96 -3.90
N THR A 160 8.22 12.06 -3.80
CA THR A 160 6.99 12.24 -3.02
C THR A 160 6.63 10.95 -2.29
N ILE A 161 6.09 11.08 -1.08
CA ILE A 161 5.69 9.94 -0.24
C ILE A 161 4.20 10.07 0.07
N LEU A 162 3.42 9.03 -0.23
CA LEU A 162 2.03 8.93 0.21
C LEU A 162 1.96 7.92 1.36
N ARG A 163 1.68 8.36 2.58
CA ARG A 163 1.50 7.50 3.75
C ARG A 163 0.05 7.08 3.89
N LEU A 164 -0.15 5.80 4.10
CA LEU A 164 -1.46 5.17 4.28
C LEU A 164 -1.55 4.53 5.67
N PRO A 165 -2.71 4.54 6.33
CA PRO A 165 -3.02 3.60 7.40
C PRO A 165 -3.19 2.18 6.82
N ASP A 166 -3.76 1.25 7.60
CA ASP A 166 -4.14 -0.05 7.06
C ASP A 166 -5.13 0.11 5.90
N PHE A 167 -5.07 -0.79 4.93
CA PHE A 167 -5.91 -0.72 3.74
C PHE A 167 -6.71 -2.01 3.52
N TYR A 168 -7.79 -1.90 2.79
CA TYR A 168 -8.67 -3.01 2.44
C TYR A 168 -9.24 -2.81 1.04
N GLY A 169 -9.81 -3.87 0.48
CA GLY A 169 -10.45 -3.80 -0.83
C GLY A 169 -10.41 -5.15 -1.55
N PRO A 170 -10.88 -5.19 -2.80
CA PRO A 170 -10.80 -6.37 -3.65
C PRO A 170 -9.36 -6.89 -3.74
N ARG A 171 -9.20 -8.22 -3.60
CA ARG A 171 -7.89 -8.91 -3.72
C ARG A 171 -6.83 -8.50 -2.67
N ALA A 172 -7.24 -7.88 -1.56
CA ALA A 172 -6.35 -7.44 -0.49
C ALA A 172 -5.94 -8.60 0.45
N ALA A 173 -5.29 -9.63 -0.09
CA ALA A 173 -4.96 -10.85 0.65
C ALA A 173 -4.06 -10.64 1.90
N ARG A 174 -3.34 -9.53 2.00
CA ARG A 174 -2.44 -9.20 3.11
C ARG A 174 -2.94 -8.04 3.98
N SER A 175 -4.24 -7.77 3.99
CA SER A 175 -4.88 -6.80 4.86
C SER A 175 -5.25 -7.42 6.21
N TYR A 176 -5.28 -6.63 7.28
CA TYR A 176 -5.86 -7.06 8.57
C TYR A 176 -7.34 -7.45 8.45
N LEU A 177 -8.04 -6.94 7.43
CA LEU A 177 -9.45 -7.26 7.17
C LEU A 177 -9.64 -8.46 6.23
N SER A 178 -8.57 -9.04 5.66
CA SER A 178 -8.69 -10.16 4.70
C SER A 178 -9.41 -11.37 5.32
N SER A 179 -9.08 -11.74 6.55
CA SER A 179 -9.76 -12.84 7.26
C SER A 179 -11.26 -12.59 7.45
N LEU A 180 -11.67 -11.33 7.64
CA LEU A 180 -13.09 -10.94 7.76
C LEU A 180 -13.83 -11.25 6.45
N PHE A 181 -13.33 -10.77 5.32
CA PHE A 181 -14.00 -10.91 4.02
C PHE A 181 -13.96 -12.36 3.50
N GLN A 182 -12.79 -13.01 3.55
CA GLN A 182 -12.63 -14.39 3.14
C GLN A 182 -13.51 -15.34 3.97
N SER A 183 -13.53 -15.17 5.30
CA SER A 183 -14.34 -16.01 6.16
C SER A 183 -15.83 -15.82 5.93
N ALA A 184 -16.27 -14.59 5.65
CA ALA A 184 -17.67 -14.30 5.31
C ALA A 184 -18.06 -14.94 3.98
N ALA A 185 -17.22 -14.82 2.94
CA ALA A 185 -17.45 -15.42 1.62
C ALA A 185 -17.47 -16.96 1.68
N HIS A 186 -16.54 -17.56 2.44
CA HIS A 186 -16.35 -19.02 2.49
C HIS A 186 -17.03 -19.71 3.68
N ARG A 187 -17.86 -19.02 4.47
CA ARG A 187 -18.56 -19.53 5.66
C ARG A 187 -17.64 -20.15 6.72
N LYS A 188 -16.45 -19.56 6.87
CA LYS A 188 -15.46 -19.97 7.86
C LYS A 188 -15.53 -19.07 9.12
N THR A 189 -14.75 -19.42 10.15
CA THR A 189 -14.57 -18.57 11.31
C THR A 189 -13.51 -17.50 11.02
N ALA A 190 -13.88 -16.22 11.15
CA ALA A 190 -12.96 -15.12 10.98
C ALA A 190 -12.00 -15.01 12.17
N GLN A 191 -10.71 -15.01 11.91
CA GLN A 191 -9.69 -14.72 12.90
C GLN A 191 -9.35 -13.22 12.82
N LEU A 192 -9.73 -12.48 13.86
CA LEU A 192 -9.60 -11.02 13.90
C LEU A 192 -8.55 -10.62 14.93
N ILE A 193 -7.60 -9.78 14.53
CA ILE A 193 -6.50 -9.38 15.40
C ILE A 193 -6.85 -8.07 16.10
N GLY A 194 -6.73 -8.07 17.44
CA GLY A 194 -6.95 -6.91 18.28
C GLY A 194 -8.37 -6.81 18.86
N PRO A 195 -8.63 -5.74 19.66
CA PRO A 195 -9.93 -5.49 20.26
C PRO A 195 -10.98 -5.13 19.19
N LEU A 196 -12.17 -5.72 19.30
CA LEU A 196 -13.24 -5.47 18.31
C LEU A 196 -13.87 -4.08 18.45
N SER A 197 -13.70 -3.42 19.61
CA SER A 197 -14.29 -2.12 19.94
C SER A 197 -13.37 -0.93 19.69
N THR A 198 -12.09 -1.18 19.39
CA THR A 198 -11.17 -0.09 19.09
C THR A 198 -11.45 0.45 17.69
N ALA A 199 -11.62 1.77 17.58
CA ALA A 199 -11.83 2.42 16.28
C ALA A 199 -10.52 2.53 15.51
N HIS A 200 -10.57 2.28 14.21
CA HIS A 200 -9.45 2.36 13.26
C HIS A 200 -9.83 3.16 12.03
N GLU A 201 -8.84 3.51 11.24
CA GLU A 201 -9.01 3.97 9.87
C GLU A 201 -8.49 2.92 8.90
N TYR A 202 -9.24 2.72 7.81
CA TYR A 202 -8.82 1.86 6.71
C TYR A 202 -9.03 2.60 5.39
N VAL A 203 -8.02 2.58 4.54
CA VAL A 203 -8.11 3.15 3.19
C VAL A 203 -8.59 2.08 2.22
N TYR A 204 -9.56 2.42 1.38
CA TYR A 204 -9.99 1.55 0.30
C TYR A 204 -8.97 1.59 -0.83
N ILE A 205 -8.47 0.43 -1.26
CA ILE A 205 -7.35 0.32 -2.22
C ILE A 205 -7.61 1.07 -3.53
N PRO A 206 -8.79 0.99 -4.18
CA PRO A 206 -9.05 1.77 -5.37
C PRO A 206 -8.98 3.29 -5.14
N ASP A 207 -9.31 3.77 -3.93
CA ASP A 207 -9.13 5.19 -3.59
C ASP A 207 -7.65 5.55 -3.51
N ALA A 208 -6.84 4.73 -2.83
CA ALA A 208 -5.38 4.93 -2.80
C ALA A 208 -4.79 4.94 -4.21
N ALA A 209 -5.23 4.05 -5.08
CA ALA A 209 -4.78 4.01 -6.48
C ALA A 209 -5.12 5.30 -7.23
N ARG A 210 -6.35 5.82 -7.08
CA ARG A 210 -6.75 7.11 -7.70
C ARG A 210 -5.91 8.27 -7.19
N ILE A 211 -5.60 8.31 -5.89
CA ILE A 211 -4.76 9.36 -5.32
C ILE A 211 -3.32 9.25 -5.82
N VAL A 212 -2.73 8.06 -5.85
CA VAL A 212 -1.40 7.84 -6.44
C VAL A 212 -1.37 8.32 -7.90
N PHE A 213 -2.39 7.98 -8.70
CA PHE A 213 -2.49 8.40 -10.10
C PHE A 213 -2.52 9.93 -10.24
N ARG A 214 -3.24 10.63 -9.35
CA ARG A 214 -3.29 12.10 -9.34
C ARG A 214 -1.96 12.71 -8.91
N LEU A 215 -1.31 12.16 -7.87
CA LEU A 215 0.01 12.64 -7.41
C LEU A 215 1.10 12.51 -8.50
N ILE A 216 1.06 11.45 -9.32
CA ILE A 216 1.98 11.28 -10.45
C ILE A 216 1.92 12.46 -11.42
N GLN A 217 0.73 13.03 -11.60
CA GLN A 217 0.45 14.07 -12.60
C GLN A 217 0.63 15.50 -12.07
N ASP A 218 0.72 15.69 -10.75
CA ASP A 218 0.80 17.02 -10.15
C ASP A 218 2.25 17.34 -9.75
N GLU A 219 2.83 18.32 -10.44
CA GLU A 219 4.20 18.80 -10.16
C GLU A 219 4.38 19.34 -8.73
N LYS A 220 3.33 19.86 -8.12
CA LYS A 220 3.35 20.38 -6.75
C LYS A 220 3.36 19.27 -5.69
N ALA A 221 3.09 18.02 -6.10
CA ALA A 221 3.12 16.88 -5.19
C ALA A 221 4.55 16.49 -4.79
N TYR A 222 5.55 16.82 -5.61
CA TYR A 222 6.93 16.41 -5.40
C TYR A 222 7.68 17.33 -4.43
N GLY A 223 8.69 16.78 -3.73
CA GLY A 223 9.41 17.44 -2.65
C GLY A 223 8.64 17.44 -1.32
N ARG A 224 7.54 16.66 -1.22
CA ARG A 224 6.65 16.65 -0.04
C ARG A 224 6.22 15.23 0.33
N THR A 225 5.71 15.11 1.55
CA THR A 225 5.01 13.90 2.01
C THR A 225 3.53 14.23 2.16
N TRP A 226 2.68 13.22 1.94
CA TRP A 226 1.23 13.34 1.97
C TRP A 226 0.62 12.24 2.80
N HIS A 227 -0.50 12.52 3.42
CA HIS A 227 -1.31 11.54 4.11
C HIS A 227 -2.60 11.27 3.35
N LEU A 228 -3.06 10.02 3.35
CA LEU A 228 -4.39 9.66 2.91
C LEU A 228 -5.08 8.91 4.05
N ALA A 229 -6.04 9.53 4.69
CA ALA A 229 -6.89 8.95 5.72
C ALA A 229 -8.05 8.15 5.12
N GLY A 230 -8.65 7.25 5.91
CA GLY A 230 -9.89 6.58 5.56
C GLY A 230 -11.10 7.54 5.49
N PRO A 231 -12.30 7.06 5.12
CA PRO A 231 -13.53 7.86 5.07
C PRO A 231 -14.08 8.21 6.47
N GLY A 232 -13.36 7.88 7.51
CA GLY A 232 -13.67 8.09 8.92
C GLY A 232 -13.20 6.95 9.78
N ARG A 233 -13.59 6.95 11.05
CA ARG A 233 -13.22 5.92 12.03
C ARG A 233 -14.28 4.83 12.07
N ILE A 234 -13.86 3.57 12.18
CA ILE A 234 -14.75 2.41 12.26
C ILE A 234 -14.14 1.35 13.16
N THR A 235 -14.96 0.63 13.93
CA THR A 235 -14.54 -0.51 14.73
C THR A 235 -14.69 -1.82 13.94
N LEU A 236 -13.93 -2.85 14.34
CA LEU A 236 -14.15 -4.21 13.80
C LEU A 236 -15.59 -4.69 14.06
N SER A 237 -16.20 -4.32 15.20
CA SER A 237 -17.59 -4.64 15.51
C SER A 237 -18.57 -4.04 14.50
N GLU A 238 -18.35 -2.81 14.05
CA GLU A 238 -19.17 -2.15 13.03
C GLU A 238 -18.94 -2.77 11.64
N LEU A 239 -17.69 -3.07 11.29
CA LEU A 239 -17.38 -3.78 10.05
C LEU A 239 -18.03 -5.16 10.00
N ILE A 240 -18.04 -5.90 11.11
CA ILE A 240 -18.75 -7.19 11.21
C ILE A 240 -20.24 -7.01 10.96
N LYS A 241 -20.87 -5.99 11.57
CA LYS A 241 -22.30 -5.70 11.35
C LYS A 241 -22.59 -5.38 9.88
N LEU A 242 -21.72 -4.62 9.20
CA LEU A 242 -21.84 -4.36 7.76
C LEU A 242 -21.76 -5.65 6.95
N VAL A 243 -20.77 -6.52 7.24
CA VAL A 243 -20.63 -7.82 6.59
C VAL A 243 -21.86 -8.71 6.82
N GLU A 244 -22.36 -8.78 8.05
CA GLU A 244 -23.55 -9.56 8.41
C GLU A 244 -24.81 -9.02 7.70
N SER A 245 -24.97 -7.71 7.63
CA SER A 245 -26.07 -7.04 6.91
C SER A 245 -26.04 -7.35 5.41
N ILE A 246 -24.87 -7.29 4.77
CA ILE A 246 -24.73 -7.54 3.33
C ILE A 246 -24.90 -9.02 2.99
N THR A 247 -24.39 -9.91 3.84
CA THR A 247 -24.45 -11.36 3.60
C THR A 247 -25.74 -12.02 4.08
N GLY A 248 -26.54 -11.31 4.89
CA GLY A 248 -27.75 -11.85 5.54
C GLY A 248 -27.47 -12.93 6.59
N ARG A 249 -26.24 -13.02 7.09
CA ARG A 249 -25.81 -14.13 7.99
C ARG A 249 -24.91 -13.62 9.10
N ARG A 250 -25.00 -14.28 10.29
CA ARG A 250 -24.06 -14.06 11.38
C ARG A 250 -22.69 -14.62 11.04
N LEU A 251 -21.65 -13.86 11.32
CA LEU A 251 -20.26 -14.26 11.13
C LEU A 251 -19.74 -14.97 12.40
N ARG A 252 -19.19 -16.17 12.22
CA ARG A 252 -18.40 -16.80 13.28
C ARG A 252 -17.06 -16.09 13.37
N LYS A 253 -16.66 -15.67 14.57
CA LYS A 253 -15.45 -14.87 14.78
C LYS A 253 -14.68 -15.31 16.02
N LEU A 254 -13.36 -15.20 15.94
CA LEU A 254 -12.42 -15.38 17.05
C LEU A 254 -11.53 -14.15 17.10
N ALA A 255 -11.59 -13.41 18.21
CA ALA A 255 -10.68 -12.28 18.44
C ALA A 255 -9.37 -12.81 19.03
N VAL A 256 -8.25 -12.48 18.36
CA VAL A 256 -6.90 -12.89 18.76
C VAL A 256 -6.18 -11.68 19.37
N GLY A 257 -5.91 -11.75 20.68
CA GLY A 257 -5.21 -10.70 21.41
C GLY A 257 -3.70 -10.89 21.42
N LYS A 258 -2.97 -9.89 21.95
CA LYS A 258 -1.50 -9.88 22.00
C LYS A 258 -0.91 -11.12 22.68
N ARG A 259 -1.49 -11.58 23.80
CA ARG A 259 -0.99 -12.77 24.53
C ARG A 259 -1.08 -14.03 23.66
N SER A 260 -2.20 -14.22 22.95
CA SER A 260 -2.36 -15.36 22.05
C SER A 260 -1.37 -15.28 20.89
N LEU A 261 -1.17 -14.10 20.30
CA LEU A 261 -0.17 -13.89 19.25
C LEU A 261 1.25 -14.20 19.75
N GLN A 262 1.60 -13.83 20.97
CA GLN A 262 2.91 -14.13 21.56
C GLN A 262 3.10 -15.63 21.79
N VAL A 263 2.10 -16.32 22.33
CA VAL A 263 2.18 -17.77 22.56
C VAL A 263 2.29 -18.52 21.24
N PHE A 264 1.41 -18.24 20.28
CA PHE A 264 1.47 -18.87 18.95
C PHE A 264 2.71 -18.46 18.16
N GLY A 265 3.22 -17.24 18.35
CA GLY A 265 4.46 -16.74 17.75
C GLY A 265 5.73 -17.47 18.19
N LEU A 266 5.67 -18.29 19.24
CA LEU A 266 6.77 -19.21 19.58
C LEU A 266 6.92 -20.32 18.53
N PHE A 267 5.83 -20.69 17.86
CA PHE A 267 5.76 -21.77 16.88
C PHE A 267 5.61 -21.27 15.44
N ASP A 268 5.15 -20.03 15.25
CA ASP A 268 4.92 -19.42 13.95
C ASP A 268 5.62 -18.06 13.85
N PRO A 269 6.71 -17.96 13.04
CA PRO A 269 7.44 -16.71 12.84
C PRO A 269 6.56 -15.56 12.36
N PHE A 270 5.57 -15.81 11.52
CA PHE A 270 4.66 -14.77 11.02
C PHE A 270 3.82 -14.15 12.15
N LEU A 271 3.26 -14.98 13.06
CA LEU A 271 2.48 -14.47 14.19
C LEU A 271 3.33 -13.66 15.17
N ARG A 272 4.61 -14.03 15.34
CA ARG A 272 5.57 -13.24 16.11
C ARG A 272 5.78 -11.86 15.50
N GLU A 273 5.94 -11.80 14.19
CA GLU A 273 6.11 -10.55 13.46
C GLU A 273 4.85 -9.65 13.48
N VAL A 274 3.66 -10.26 13.48
CA VAL A 274 2.39 -9.55 13.65
C VAL A 274 2.25 -9.00 15.08
N ALA A 275 2.73 -9.74 16.09
CA ALA A 275 2.68 -9.30 17.49
C ALA A 275 3.48 -8.00 17.74
N GLU A 276 4.55 -7.73 16.99
CA GLU A 276 5.31 -6.49 17.05
C GLU A 276 4.43 -5.27 16.70
N MET A 277 3.57 -5.39 15.70
CA MET A 277 2.73 -4.30 15.21
C MET A 277 1.37 -4.23 15.91
N HIS A 278 1.10 -5.12 16.89
CA HIS A 278 -0.17 -5.16 17.61
C HIS A 278 -0.50 -3.86 18.35
N TYR A 279 0.50 -3.02 18.64
CA TYR A 279 0.26 -1.72 19.26
C TYR A 279 -0.69 -0.83 18.45
N LEU A 280 -0.64 -0.89 17.12
CA LEU A 280 -1.55 -0.15 16.25
C LEU A 280 -3.00 -0.61 16.39
N GLN A 281 -3.23 -1.88 16.81
CA GLN A 281 -4.58 -2.42 17.06
C GLN A 281 -5.16 -1.95 18.41
N THR A 282 -4.32 -1.51 19.34
CA THR A 282 -4.74 -1.04 20.66
C THR A 282 -4.62 0.47 20.86
N ARG A 283 -3.73 1.10 20.10
CA ARG A 283 -3.49 2.55 20.08
C ARG A 283 -3.40 3.00 18.63
N PRO A 284 -4.52 3.03 17.91
CA PRO A 284 -4.53 3.38 16.50
C PRO A 284 -4.07 4.81 16.28
N LEU A 285 -3.49 5.03 15.12
CA LEU A 285 -3.02 6.31 14.65
C LEU A 285 -4.01 6.79 13.58
N PHE A 286 -4.44 8.04 13.66
CA PHE A 286 -5.34 8.68 12.71
C PHE A 286 -4.61 9.76 11.94
N LEU A 287 -4.69 9.72 10.62
CA LEU A 287 -4.03 10.67 9.75
C LEU A 287 -4.87 11.92 9.51
N ASP A 288 -4.23 13.07 9.45
CA ASP A 288 -4.77 14.30 8.86
C ASP A 288 -4.40 14.31 7.37
N ASP A 289 -5.36 14.41 6.48
CA ASP A 289 -5.13 14.52 5.03
C ASP A 289 -5.65 15.85 4.44
N SER A 290 -5.71 16.87 5.28
CA SER A 290 -6.14 18.23 4.87
C SER A 290 -5.20 18.84 3.83
N GLU A 291 -3.87 18.67 3.97
CA GLU A 291 -2.90 19.17 3.00
C GLU A 291 -3.05 18.47 1.63
N LEU A 292 -3.30 17.16 1.63
CA LEU A 292 -3.59 16.44 0.40
C LEU A 292 -4.91 16.89 -0.24
N THR A 293 -5.92 17.18 0.58
CA THR A 293 -7.20 17.71 0.11
C THR A 293 -7.04 19.13 -0.46
N GLU A 294 -6.18 19.96 0.12
CA GLU A 294 -5.85 21.28 -0.42
C GLU A 294 -5.15 21.18 -1.78
N LEU A 295 -4.20 20.26 -1.93
CA LEU A 295 -3.51 20.05 -3.20
C LEU A 295 -4.43 19.53 -4.29
N LEU A 296 -5.17 18.47 -3.99
CA LEU A 296 -5.91 17.73 -5.02
C LEU A 296 -7.39 18.08 -5.11
N GLY A 297 -7.93 18.90 -4.18
CA GLY A 297 -9.37 19.05 -4.01
C GLY A 297 -10.03 17.81 -3.41
N PRO A 298 -11.36 17.67 -3.47
CA PRO A 298 -12.09 16.55 -2.85
C PRO A 298 -11.52 15.19 -3.20
N LEU A 299 -11.20 14.38 -2.18
CA LEU A 299 -10.56 13.06 -2.35
C LEU A 299 -11.54 11.95 -2.73
N ASN A 300 -12.87 12.21 -2.61
CA ASN A 300 -13.96 11.28 -2.97
C ASN A 300 -13.75 9.86 -2.40
N LYS A 301 -13.58 9.78 -1.08
CA LYS A 301 -13.33 8.53 -0.37
C LYS A 301 -14.57 7.62 -0.39
N THR A 302 -14.38 6.37 -0.74
CA THR A 302 -15.44 5.34 -0.76
C THR A 302 -15.91 5.06 0.67
N SER A 303 -17.22 5.03 0.89
CA SER A 303 -17.79 4.67 2.20
C SER A 303 -17.40 3.25 2.63
N TYR A 304 -17.33 2.99 3.94
CA TYR A 304 -17.07 1.62 4.42
C TYR A 304 -18.14 0.63 3.93
N ALA A 305 -19.40 1.06 3.83
CA ALA A 305 -20.48 0.18 3.35
C ALA A 305 -20.26 -0.26 1.90
N ASP A 306 -19.86 0.66 1.03
CA ASP A 306 -19.60 0.36 -0.39
C ASP A 306 -18.30 -0.40 -0.59
N GLY A 307 -17.23 -0.04 0.13
CA GLY A 307 -15.96 -0.74 0.09
C GLY A 307 -16.06 -2.18 0.61
N VAL A 308 -16.82 -2.42 1.68
CA VAL A 308 -17.11 -3.76 2.21
C VAL A 308 -17.91 -4.58 1.19
N ARG A 309 -18.93 -3.99 0.58
CA ARG A 309 -19.73 -4.66 -0.46
C ARG A 309 -18.86 -5.10 -1.64
N ALA A 310 -18.02 -4.23 -2.14
CA ALA A 310 -17.12 -4.52 -3.26
C ALA A 310 -16.06 -5.58 -2.88
N SER A 311 -15.52 -5.52 -1.66
CA SER A 311 -14.56 -6.51 -1.17
C SER A 311 -15.16 -7.91 -1.05
N LEU A 312 -16.39 -8.02 -0.53
CA LEU A 312 -17.12 -9.28 -0.43
C LEU A 312 -17.47 -9.85 -1.81
N ALA A 313 -17.91 -9.02 -2.76
CA ALA A 313 -18.20 -9.43 -4.12
C ALA A 313 -16.97 -10.07 -4.78
N ALA A 314 -15.81 -9.42 -4.68
CA ALA A 314 -14.56 -9.94 -5.24
C ALA A 314 -14.11 -11.27 -4.60
N GLU A 315 -14.31 -11.46 -3.28
CA GLU A 315 -14.01 -12.74 -2.62
C GLU A 315 -14.98 -13.87 -3.02
N MET A 316 -16.23 -13.52 -3.37
CA MET A 316 -17.23 -14.48 -3.86
C MET A 316 -16.96 -14.90 -5.30
N GLU A 317 -16.52 -13.96 -6.17
CA GLU A 317 -16.15 -14.21 -7.58
C GLU A 317 -14.91 -15.10 -7.70
N SER A 318 -13.91 -14.92 -6.84
CA SER A 318 -12.69 -15.76 -6.82
C SER A 318 -12.96 -17.23 -6.54
N ARG A 319 -14.21 -17.60 -6.27
CA ARG A 319 -14.71 -18.96 -5.98
C ARG A 319 -15.13 -19.73 -7.24
N GLN A 320 -15.34 -19.05 -8.36
CA GLN A 320 -15.70 -19.67 -9.64
C GLN A 320 -14.44 -19.99 -10.48
#